data_b275099cd70debf31cc2063aa577da99
#
_entry.id   b275099cd70debf31cc2063aa577da99
#
_cell.length_a   1.000
_cell.length_b   1.000
_cell.length_c   1.000
_cell.angle_alpha   90.00
_cell.angle_beta   90.00
_cell.angle_gamma   90.00
#
_symmetry.space_group_name_H-M   'P 1'
#
loop_
_entity.id
_entity.type
_entity.pdbx_description
1 polymer ?
#
loop_
_entity_poly.entity_id
_entity_poly.type
_entity_poly.pdbx_seq_one_letter_code
_entity_poly.pdbx_strand_id
1 'polypeptide(L)'
;MMETNKSTDEIEINLGEIFALLLHKVWIIILAAVVCGAVGFLYSYFLITPQYQSTTKVYILNKQNSTSVTYSDVQLSTTLSKDYEQLVTSRYVIEGVIKQLNLDETYESLVEKVSATNTDDTRIIAITVINPDPEQAQKVANAVRDLAAQHITQVMDIEAVNVVDSANLPTSPVSPSVPKWTLIGAVIGIIIAVAVVVIQHLLDDSIKSSEDIEKYLGISTLALCLLYTSPSP
;
A
#
# COMPACT_ATOMS: atom_id res chain seq x y z
N MET A 1 -42.32 -48.27 10.04
CA MET A 1 -41.05 -47.61 9.71
C MET A 1 -41.30 -46.13 9.81
N MET A 2 -40.92 -45.53 10.94
CA MET A 2 -41.01 -44.07 11.14
C MET A 2 -39.71 -43.49 10.67
N GLU A 3 -39.73 -42.78 9.57
CA GLU A 3 -38.62 -41.93 9.15
C GLU A 3 -38.58 -40.69 10.04
N THR A 4 -37.57 -40.64 10.88
CA THR A 4 -37.23 -39.45 11.67
C THR A 4 -36.64 -38.44 10.75
N ASN A 5 -37.47 -37.52 10.27
CA ASN A 5 -37.00 -36.33 9.53
C ASN A 5 -36.24 -35.44 10.52
N LYS A 6 -34.90 -35.57 10.52
CA LYS A 6 -33.99 -34.72 11.25
C LYS A 6 -33.91 -33.43 10.49
N SER A 7 -34.77 -32.47 10.84
CA SER A 7 -34.63 -31.10 10.39
C SER A 7 -33.28 -30.59 10.85
N THR A 8 -32.33 -30.54 9.93
CA THR A 8 -31.12 -29.75 10.07
C THR A 8 -31.58 -28.32 10.26
N ASP A 9 -31.33 -27.75 11.43
CA ASP A 9 -31.46 -26.31 11.67
C ASP A 9 -30.48 -25.60 10.73
N GLU A 10 -30.91 -25.40 9.51
CA GLU A 10 -30.22 -24.47 8.61
C GLU A 10 -30.48 -23.07 9.14
N ILE A 11 -29.43 -22.45 9.70
CA ILE A 11 -29.46 -21.04 10.07
C ILE A 11 -29.60 -20.27 8.75
N GLU A 12 -30.84 -19.94 8.39
CA GLU A 12 -31.12 -19.06 7.26
C GLU A 12 -30.63 -17.67 7.60
N ILE A 13 -29.40 -17.34 7.19
CA ILE A 13 -28.83 -16.01 7.35
C ILE A 13 -29.56 -15.08 6.38
N ASN A 14 -30.53 -14.32 6.89
CA ASN A 14 -31.26 -13.33 6.10
C ASN A 14 -30.37 -12.10 5.90
N LEU A 15 -29.73 -12.01 4.73
CA LEU A 15 -28.86 -10.89 4.34
C LEU A 15 -29.56 -9.52 4.45
N GLY A 16 -30.89 -9.46 4.22
CA GLY A 16 -31.67 -8.24 4.36
C GLY A 16 -31.76 -7.74 5.79
N GLU A 17 -31.88 -8.68 6.74
CA GLU A 17 -31.95 -8.39 8.18
C GLU A 17 -30.61 -7.88 8.71
N ILE A 18 -29.50 -8.50 8.30
CA ILE A 18 -28.14 -8.03 8.63
C ILE A 18 -27.91 -6.63 8.07
N PHE A 19 -28.36 -6.36 6.84
CA PHE A 19 -28.21 -5.03 6.24
C PHE A 19 -29.02 -3.96 6.98
N ALA A 20 -30.26 -4.24 7.37
CA ALA A 20 -31.10 -3.34 8.15
C ALA A 20 -30.48 -3.07 9.54
N LEU A 21 -29.90 -4.09 10.18
CA LEU A 21 -29.21 -3.98 11.45
C LEU A 21 -27.97 -3.12 11.35
N LEU A 22 -27.17 -3.26 10.29
CA LEU A 22 -25.99 -2.44 10.04
C LEU A 22 -26.37 -0.96 9.85
N LEU A 23 -27.47 -0.69 9.13
CA LEU A 23 -28.00 0.66 8.95
C LEU A 23 -28.45 1.27 10.28
N HIS A 24 -29.10 0.48 11.14
CA HIS A 24 -29.54 0.97 12.45
C HIS A 24 -28.36 1.27 13.39
N LYS A 25 -27.26 0.51 13.29
CA LYS A 25 -26.05 0.67 14.09
C LYS A 25 -24.92 1.43 13.37
N VAL A 26 -25.22 2.10 12.26
CA VAL A 26 -24.21 2.83 11.44
C VAL A 26 -23.42 3.84 12.23
N TRP A 27 -24.01 4.48 13.25
CA TRP A 27 -23.34 5.41 14.12
C TRP A 27 -22.16 4.79 14.88
N ILE A 28 -22.31 3.54 15.34
CA ILE A 28 -21.24 2.79 16.02
C ILE A 28 -20.11 2.47 15.04
N ILE A 29 -20.46 2.12 13.79
CA ILE A 29 -19.49 1.82 12.73
C ILE A 29 -18.68 3.08 12.38
N ILE A 30 -19.35 4.22 12.23
CA ILE A 30 -18.67 5.50 11.95
C ILE A 30 -17.75 5.88 13.11
N LEU A 31 -18.21 5.75 14.35
CA LEU A 31 -17.40 6.07 15.53
C LEU A 31 -16.15 5.17 15.59
N ALA A 32 -16.30 3.87 15.36
CA ALA A 32 -15.17 2.94 15.32
C ALA A 32 -14.19 3.27 14.19
N ALA A 33 -14.70 3.63 12.99
CA ALA A 33 -13.86 4.06 11.87
C ALA A 33 -13.06 5.32 12.19
N VAL A 34 -13.68 6.30 12.85
CA VAL A 34 -13.00 7.54 13.26
C VAL A 34 -11.93 7.26 14.32
N VAL A 35 -12.24 6.45 15.34
CA VAL A 35 -11.29 6.10 16.40
C VAL A 35 -10.10 5.33 15.84
N CYS A 36 -10.32 4.29 15.03
CA CYS A 36 -9.25 3.51 14.43
C CYS A 36 -8.46 4.34 13.40
N GLY A 37 -9.13 5.22 12.65
CA GLY A 37 -8.47 6.17 11.76
C GLY A 37 -7.56 7.15 12.51
N ALA A 38 -8.02 7.67 13.66
CA ALA A 38 -7.22 8.54 14.52
C ALA A 38 -5.99 7.81 15.09
N VAL A 39 -6.15 6.55 15.50
CA VAL A 39 -5.01 5.70 15.92
C VAL A 39 -4.02 5.51 14.78
N GLY A 40 -4.49 5.20 13.56
CA GLY A 40 -3.64 5.07 12.38
C GLY A 40 -2.89 6.37 12.04
N PHE A 41 -3.56 7.52 12.18
CA PHE A 41 -2.96 8.84 12.03
C PHE A 41 -1.82 9.07 13.05
N LEU A 42 -2.10 8.86 14.34
CA LEU A 42 -1.12 9.02 15.41
C LEU A 42 0.08 8.08 15.25
N TYR A 43 -0.18 6.83 14.90
CA TYR A 43 0.86 5.84 14.61
C TYR A 43 1.79 6.31 13.48
N SER A 44 1.19 6.75 12.35
CA SER A 44 1.97 7.23 11.20
C SER A 44 2.78 8.48 11.51
N TYR A 45 2.24 9.37 12.34
CA TYR A 45 2.90 10.65 12.65
C TYR A 45 4.01 10.53 13.70
N PHE A 46 3.84 9.67 14.72
CA PHE A 46 4.78 9.59 15.86
C PHE A 46 5.79 8.44 15.76
N LEU A 47 5.40 7.31 15.15
CA LEU A 47 6.23 6.11 15.17
C LEU A 47 7.03 5.86 13.90
N ILE A 48 6.61 6.41 12.76
CA ILE A 48 7.29 6.15 11.50
C ILE A 48 8.25 7.30 11.18
N THR A 49 9.53 6.97 11.01
CA THR A 49 10.54 7.95 10.61
C THR A 49 10.27 8.47 9.20
N PRO A 50 10.28 9.80 8.99
CA PRO A 50 10.10 10.37 7.66
C PRO A 50 11.23 9.91 6.72
N GLN A 51 10.87 9.61 5.47
CA GLN A 51 11.80 9.20 4.42
C GLN A 51 11.78 10.23 3.31
N TYR A 52 12.96 10.65 2.88
CA TYR A 52 13.14 11.63 1.82
C TYR A 52 13.66 10.94 0.57
N GLN A 53 13.15 11.34 -0.57
CA GLN A 53 13.50 10.78 -1.86
C GLN A 53 14.26 11.81 -2.69
N SER A 54 15.48 11.43 -3.12
CA SER A 54 16.28 12.19 -4.08
C SER A 54 16.39 11.42 -5.38
N THR A 55 16.17 12.09 -6.50
CA THR A 55 16.20 11.47 -7.82
C THR A 55 17.15 12.24 -8.74
N THR A 56 18.00 11.52 -9.46
CA THR A 56 18.84 12.00 -10.54
C THR A 56 18.53 11.28 -11.84
N LYS A 57 18.76 11.90 -12.99
CA LYS A 57 18.50 11.31 -14.30
C LYS A 57 19.73 11.31 -15.17
N VAL A 58 19.97 10.18 -15.83
CA VAL A 58 21.06 10.01 -16.79
C VAL A 58 20.52 9.60 -18.15
N TYR A 59 21.14 10.12 -19.21
CA TYR A 59 20.86 9.74 -20.59
C TYR A 59 22.01 8.91 -21.16
N ILE A 60 21.71 7.77 -21.71
CA ILE A 60 22.71 6.82 -22.24
C ILE A 60 22.82 6.97 -23.76
N LEU A 61 24.03 7.28 -24.22
CA LEU A 61 24.37 7.40 -25.64
C LEU A 61 25.10 6.13 -26.09
N ASN A 62 24.43 5.34 -26.92
CA ASN A 62 25.09 4.20 -27.59
C ASN A 62 25.86 4.66 -28.84
N LYS A 63 27.01 4.06 -29.07
CA LYS A 63 27.77 4.17 -30.34
C LYS A 63 27.01 3.49 -31.48
N GLN A 64 25.91 4.04 -31.94
CA GLN A 64 25.27 3.53 -33.15
C GLN A 64 25.60 4.45 -34.32
N ASN A 65 26.59 4.01 -35.11
CA ASN A 65 26.78 4.45 -36.48
C ASN A 65 25.64 3.89 -37.33
N SER A 66 24.53 4.60 -37.47
CA SER A 66 23.64 4.30 -38.58
C SER A 66 22.52 5.29 -38.80
N THR A 67 22.37 5.66 -40.01
CA THR A 67 21.51 6.61 -40.69
C THR A 67 20.04 6.16 -40.78
N SER A 68 19.62 5.07 -40.13
CA SER A 68 18.24 4.58 -40.19
C SER A 68 17.80 3.93 -38.87
N VAL A 69 16.83 4.54 -38.22
CA VAL A 69 16.15 3.99 -37.05
C VAL A 69 15.21 2.87 -37.50
N THR A 70 15.50 1.63 -37.17
CA THR A 70 14.67 0.46 -37.49
C THR A 70 13.80 0.10 -36.25
N TYR A 71 12.63 -0.49 -36.49
CA TYR A 71 11.70 -0.92 -35.43
C TYR A 71 12.34 -1.89 -34.42
N SER A 72 13.37 -2.63 -34.85
CA SER A 72 14.21 -3.48 -34.00
C SER A 72 15.00 -2.69 -32.94
N ASP A 73 15.35 -1.43 -33.24
CA ASP A 73 16.17 -0.61 -32.34
C ASP A 73 15.39 -0.14 -31.12
N VAL A 74 14.06 0.00 -31.24
CA VAL A 74 13.17 0.37 -30.14
C VAL A 74 13.03 -0.80 -29.15
N GLN A 75 12.88 -2.03 -29.67
CA GLN A 75 12.75 -3.23 -28.85
C GLN A 75 14.08 -3.62 -28.17
N LEU A 76 15.19 -3.34 -28.83
CA LEU A 76 16.52 -3.51 -28.25
C LEU A 76 16.77 -2.49 -27.12
N SER A 77 16.26 -1.27 -27.26
CA SER A 77 16.40 -0.22 -26.25
C SER A 77 15.73 -0.58 -24.92
N THR A 78 14.55 -1.21 -24.95
CA THR A 78 13.83 -1.66 -23.74
C THR A 78 14.53 -2.79 -23.01
N THR A 79 15.15 -3.70 -23.75
CA THR A 79 15.91 -4.81 -23.16
C THR A 79 17.21 -4.30 -22.52
N LEU A 80 17.93 -3.42 -23.21
CA LEU A 80 19.15 -2.79 -22.69
C LEU A 80 18.89 -1.92 -21.47
N SER A 81 17.71 -1.32 -21.36
CA SER A 81 17.35 -0.50 -20.18
C SER A 81 17.34 -1.32 -18.89
N LYS A 82 16.88 -2.57 -18.94
CA LYS A 82 16.91 -3.47 -17.78
C LYS A 82 18.33 -3.86 -17.37
N ASP A 83 19.22 -4.02 -18.33
CA ASP A 83 20.62 -4.30 -18.05
C ASP A 83 21.28 -3.11 -17.36
N TYR A 84 20.97 -1.88 -17.79
CA TYR A 84 21.45 -0.66 -17.12
C TYR A 84 20.91 -0.51 -15.70
N GLU A 85 19.63 -0.84 -15.45
CA GLU A 85 19.06 -0.84 -14.10
C GLU A 85 19.81 -1.79 -13.15
N GLN A 86 20.16 -2.98 -13.65
CA GLN A 86 20.95 -3.96 -12.89
C GLN A 86 22.39 -3.49 -12.65
N LEU A 87 23.01 -2.82 -13.61
CA LEU A 87 24.36 -2.30 -13.45
C LEU A 87 24.42 -1.16 -12.41
N VAL A 88 23.39 -0.29 -12.37
CA VAL A 88 23.30 0.77 -11.36
C VAL A 88 23.23 0.21 -9.94
N THR A 89 22.48 -0.87 -9.73
CA THR A 89 22.31 -1.53 -8.42
C THR A 89 23.36 -2.62 -8.16
N SER A 90 24.37 -2.73 -9.02
CA SER A 90 25.41 -3.74 -8.89
C SER A 90 26.23 -3.55 -7.61
N ARG A 91 26.80 -4.65 -7.10
CA ARG A 91 27.66 -4.64 -5.92
C ARG A 91 28.86 -3.68 -6.09
N TYR A 92 29.42 -3.62 -7.27
CA TYR A 92 30.53 -2.72 -7.59
C TYR A 92 30.17 -1.25 -7.34
N VAL A 93 29.01 -0.81 -7.83
CA VAL A 93 28.55 0.57 -7.67
C VAL A 93 28.19 0.87 -6.21
N ILE A 94 27.39 0.02 -5.60
CA ILE A 94 26.88 0.25 -4.22
C ILE A 94 28.01 0.21 -3.19
N GLU A 95 28.91 -0.78 -3.24
CA GLU A 95 30.09 -0.82 -2.35
C GLU A 95 31.07 0.33 -2.64
N GLY A 96 31.17 0.76 -3.91
CA GLY A 96 31.94 1.94 -4.28
C GLY A 96 31.42 3.21 -3.62
N VAL A 97 30.11 3.41 -3.61
CA VAL A 97 29.44 4.54 -2.93
C VAL A 97 29.68 4.49 -1.41
N ILE A 98 29.51 3.32 -0.79
CA ILE A 98 29.75 3.13 0.65
C ILE A 98 31.17 3.57 1.02
N LYS A 99 32.16 3.14 0.23
CA LYS A 99 33.57 3.50 0.45
C LYS A 99 33.84 4.97 0.19
N GLN A 100 33.28 5.53 -0.90
CA GLN A 100 33.52 6.92 -1.30
C GLN A 100 32.95 7.92 -0.29
N LEU A 101 31.75 7.63 0.24
CA LEU A 101 31.07 8.50 1.20
C LEU A 101 31.30 8.10 2.65
N ASN A 102 32.11 7.04 2.88
CA ASN A 102 32.39 6.47 4.20
C ASN A 102 31.12 6.23 5.03
N LEU A 103 30.13 5.55 4.41
CA LEU A 103 28.84 5.24 5.04
C LEU A 103 29.00 4.05 5.98
N ASP A 104 28.36 4.13 7.14
CA ASP A 104 28.28 3.01 8.09
C ASP A 104 27.09 2.11 7.77
N GLU A 105 27.01 1.64 6.53
CA GLU A 105 25.94 0.78 6.00
C GLU A 105 26.53 -0.41 5.26
N THR A 106 25.75 -1.52 5.20
CA THR A 106 26.10 -2.69 4.40
C THR A 106 25.55 -2.54 2.98
N TYR A 107 26.09 -3.36 2.05
CA TYR A 107 25.59 -3.44 0.69
C TYR A 107 24.08 -3.70 0.66
N GLU A 108 23.61 -4.66 1.45
CA GLU A 108 22.22 -5.09 1.52
C GLU A 108 21.29 -3.95 1.98
N SER A 109 21.74 -3.17 2.98
CA SER A 109 20.98 -2.02 3.48
C SER A 109 20.89 -0.89 2.45
N LEU A 110 21.98 -0.59 1.76
CA LEU A 110 22.01 0.52 0.81
C LEU A 110 21.28 0.17 -0.50
N VAL A 111 21.40 -1.08 -1.00
CA VAL A 111 20.75 -1.47 -2.25
C VAL A 111 19.22 -1.43 -2.15
N GLU A 112 18.64 -1.70 -0.98
CA GLU A 112 17.20 -1.58 -0.76
C GLU A 112 16.70 -0.12 -0.82
N LYS A 113 17.57 0.84 -0.54
CA LYS A 113 17.28 2.28 -0.58
C LYS A 113 17.51 2.90 -1.96
N VAL A 114 18.20 2.18 -2.87
CA VAL A 114 18.53 2.64 -4.22
C VAL A 114 17.68 1.91 -5.24
N SER A 115 17.00 2.65 -6.09
CA SER A 115 16.26 2.08 -7.23
C SER A 115 16.66 2.79 -8.52
N ALA A 116 16.75 2.03 -9.59
CA ALA A 116 16.93 2.53 -10.94
C ALA A 116 15.72 2.13 -11.77
N THR A 117 15.15 3.05 -12.50
CA THR A 117 13.99 2.80 -13.36
C THR A 117 14.13 3.53 -14.67
N ASN A 118 13.72 2.89 -15.75
CA ASN A 118 13.64 3.56 -17.04
C ASN A 118 12.37 4.42 -17.10
N THR A 119 12.50 5.62 -17.62
CA THR A 119 11.37 6.54 -17.79
C THR A 119 10.73 6.29 -19.17
N ASP A 120 9.53 5.73 -19.19
CA ASP A 120 8.64 5.62 -20.36
C ASP A 120 9.32 5.08 -21.63
N ASP A 121 10.03 3.96 -21.52
CA ASP A 121 10.75 3.32 -22.64
C ASP A 121 11.74 4.24 -23.38
N THR A 122 12.23 5.27 -22.69
CA THR A 122 13.26 6.16 -23.20
C THR A 122 14.67 5.66 -22.88
N ARG A 123 15.70 6.38 -23.30
CA ARG A 123 17.10 6.14 -22.91
C ARG A 123 17.48 6.87 -21.63
N ILE A 124 16.48 7.33 -20.86
CA ILE A 124 16.68 8.05 -19.60
C ILE A 124 16.45 7.07 -18.47
N ILE A 125 17.45 6.94 -17.60
CA ILE A 125 17.36 6.18 -16.36
C ILE A 125 17.26 7.16 -15.21
N ALA A 126 16.19 7.02 -14.44
CA ALA A 126 16.01 7.70 -13.17
C ALA A 126 16.61 6.85 -12.05
N ILE A 127 17.59 7.38 -11.34
CA ILE A 127 18.20 6.79 -10.15
C ILE A 127 17.60 7.50 -8.95
N THR A 128 16.94 6.74 -8.10
CA THR A 128 16.21 7.24 -6.94
C THR A 128 16.80 6.65 -5.67
N VAL A 129 17.06 7.49 -4.69
CA VAL A 129 17.57 7.09 -3.36
C VAL A 129 16.61 7.58 -2.29
N ILE A 130 16.27 6.70 -1.36
CA ILE A 130 15.40 6.98 -0.22
C ILE A 130 16.25 6.91 1.06
N ASN A 131 16.24 7.98 1.86
CA ASN A 131 17.00 8.05 3.11
C ASN A 131 16.26 8.93 4.13
N PRO A 132 16.36 8.66 5.44
CA PRO A 132 15.84 9.56 6.48
C PRO A 132 16.44 10.96 6.46
N ASP A 133 17.69 11.10 6.02
CA ASP A 133 18.37 12.39 5.87
C ASP A 133 18.32 12.88 4.42
N PRO A 134 17.72 14.04 4.14
CA PRO A 134 17.59 14.59 2.81
C PRO A 134 18.93 14.93 2.15
N GLU A 135 19.92 15.38 2.91
CA GLU A 135 21.25 15.67 2.38
C GLU A 135 22.01 14.40 2.00
N GLN A 136 21.89 13.35 2.83
CA GLN A 136 22.47 12.05 2.51
C GLN A 136 21.82 11.44 1.30
N ALA A 137 20.48 11.51 1.18
CA ALA A 137 19.77 11.04 -0.01
C ALA A 137 20.33 11.67 -1.30
N GLN A 138 20.54 12.99 -1.30
CA GLN A 138 21.12 13.70 -2.42
C GLN A 138 22.56 13.30 -2.72
N LYS A 139 23.41 13.24 -1.69
CA LYS A 139 24.83 12.86 -1.82
C LYS A 139 24.97 11.44 -2.37
N VAL A 140 24.20 10.49 -1.83
CA VAL A 140 24.21 9.10 -2.27
C VAL A 140 23.69 8.99 -3.70
N ALA A 141 22.59 9.67 -4.07
CA ALA A 141 22.06 9.63 -5.42
C ALA A 141 23.08 10.15 -6.47
N ASN A 142 23.78 11.23 -6.17
CA ASN A 142 24.86 11.74 -7.04
C ASN A 142 26.03 10.77 -7.13
N ALA A 143 26.48 10.19 -6.03
CA ALA A 143 27.59 9.24 -6.01
C ALA A 143 27.25 7.94 -6.77
N VAL A 144 26.03 7.41 -6.57
CA VAL A 144 25.52 6.26 -7.34
C VAL A 144 25.51 6.56 -8.83
N ARG A 145 25.02 7.73 -9.24
CA ARG A 145 25.02 8.19 -10.64
C ARG A 145 26.43 8.20 -11.22
N ASP A 146 27.37 8.79 -10.52
CA ASP A 146 28.72 8.98 -11.05
C ASP A 146 29.48 7.65 -11.17
N LEU A 147 29.38 6.78 -10.17
CA LEU A 147 29.97 5.45 -10.23
C LEU A 147 29.26 4.53 -11.23
N ALA A 148 27.92 4.60 -11.31
CA ALA A 148 27.18 3.84 -12.30
C ALA A 148 27.52 4.28 -13.72
N ALA A 149 27.65 5.60 -13.98
CA ALA A 149 28.07 6.09 -15.28
C ALA A 149 29.43 5.57 -15.70
N GLN A 150 30.41 5.55 -14.79
CA GLN A 150 31.74 5.00 -15.04
C GLN A 150 31.68 3.48 -15.31
N HIS A 151 30.94 2.75 -14.49
CA HIS A 151 30.81 1.29 -14.60
C HIS A 151 30.12 0.86 -15.90
N ILE A 152 29.01 1.51 -16.23
CA ILE A 152 28.25 1.27 -17.48
C ILE A 152 29.12 1.55 -18.70
N THR A 153 29.87 2.66 -18.70
CA THR A 153 30.77 2.99 -19.81
C THR A 153 31.88 1.95 -19.99
N GLN A 154 32.41 1.40 -18.91
CA GLN A 154 33.44 0.37 -18.95
C GLN A 154 32.93 -0.99 -19.42
N VAL A 155 31.72 -1.39 -18.96
CA VAL A 155 31.20 -2.75 -19.22
C VAL A 155 30.54 -2.82 -20.60
N MET A 156 29.81 -1.77 -21.02
CA MET A 156 28.96 -1.80 -22.21
C MET A 156 29.61 -1.17 -23.46
N ASP A 157 30.85 -0.67 -23.38
CA ASP A 157 31.57 0.04 -24.47
C ASP A 157 30.71 1.13 -25.14
N ILE A 158 29.92 1.86 -24.32
CA ILE A 158 29.07 2.96 -24.79
C ILE A 158 29.91 4.26 -24.94
N GLU A 159 29.39 5.20 -25.73
CA GLU A 159 30.09 6.45 -26.01
C GLU A 159 30.14 7.38 -24.79
N ALA A 160 29.00 7.58 -24.13
CA ALA A 160 28.90 8.42 -22.95
C ALA A 160 27.61 8.18 -22.15
N VAL A 161 27.67 8.44 -20.87
CA VAL A 161 26.52 8.62 -19.99
C VAL A 161 26.44 10.10 -19.61
N ASN A 162 25.44 10.80 -20.12
CA ASN A 162 25.26 12.21 -19.85
C ASN A 162 24.30 12.44 -18.70
N VAL A 163 24.67 13.33 -17.79
CA VAL A 163 23.78 13.76 -16.71
C VAL A 163 22.71 14.68 -17.28
N VAL A 164 21.45 14.30 -17.13
CA VAL A 164 20.30 15.12 -17.50
C VAL A 164 19.92 16.04 -16.36
N ASP A 165 19.71 15.45 -15.18
CA ASP A 165 19.36 16.17 -13.97
C ASP A 165 20.26 15.72 -12.80
N SER A 166 20.79 16.68 -12.06
CA SER A 166 21.45 16.38 -10.78
C SER A 166 20.43 16.01 -9.72
N ALA A 167 20.87 15.23 -8.73
CA ALA A 167 20.00 14.82 -7.63
C ALA A 167 19.40 16.03 -6.91
N ASN A 168 18.08 16.04 -6.78
CA ASN A 168 17.36 17.10 -6.08
C ASN A 168 17.51 16.96 -4.56
N LEU A 169 17.58 18.10 -3.86
CA LEU A 169 17.45 18.13 -2.42
C LEU A 169 15.96 18.06 -2.05
N PRO A 170 15.46 16.96 -1.45
CA PRO A 170 14.05 16.84 -1.13
C PRO A 170 13.67 17.77 0.03
N THR A 171 12.58 18.53 -0.15
CA THR A 171 12.05 19.46 0.86
C THR A 171 10.91 18.88 1.67
N SER A 172 10.32 17.76 1.21
CA SER A 172 9.22 17.08 1.87
C SER A 172 9.44 15.57 1.89
N PRO A 173 9.02 14.88 2.96
CA PRO A 173 9.12 13.42 3.01
C PRO A 173 8.11 12.76 2.06
N VAL A 174 8.51 11.67 1.41
CA VAL A 174 7.64 10.84 0.56
C VAL A 174 6.92 9.75 1.33
N SER A 175 7.44 9.38 2.50
CA SER A 175 6.87 8.39 3.41
C SER A 175 7.05 8.86 4.86
N PRO A 176 6.11 8.53 5.76
CA PRO A 176 4.84 7.84 5.52
C PRO A 176 3.80 8.75 4.85
N SER A 177 2.97 8.16 3.97
CA SER A 177 1.79 8.88 3.49
C SER A 177 0.69 8.81 4.56
N VAL A 178 0.63 9.83 5.39
CA VAL A 178 -0.36 9.96 6.49
C VAL A 178 -1.78 9.60 6.05
N PRO A 179 -2.31 10.11 4.89
CA PRO A 179 -3.67 9.79 4.47
C PRO A 179 -3.87 8.29 4.17
N LYS A 180 -2.84 7.58 3.66
CA LYS A 180 -2.95 6.14 3.42
C LYS A 180 -3.07 5.35 4.72
N TRP A 181 -2.27 5.66 5.72
CA TRP A 181 -2.32 5.00 7.03
C TRP A 181 -3.62 5.28 7.78
N THR A 182 -4.14 6.51 7.70
CA THR A 182 -5.44 6.88 8.27
C THR A 182 -6.58 6.10 7.59
N LEU A 183 -6.54 5.97 6.25
CA LEU A 183 -7.55 5.22 5.51
C LEU A 183 -7.50 3.73 5.86
N ILE A 184 -6.31 3.13 5.94
CA ILE A 184 -6.14 1.73 6.34
C ILE A 184 -6.70 1.51 7.76
N GLY A 185 -6.38 2.40 8.70
CA GLY A 185 -6.91 2.35 10.05
C GLY A 185 -8.44 2.43 10.09
N ALA A 186 -9.04 3.33 9.31
CA ALA A 186 -10.49 3.47 9.23
C ALA A 186 -11.17 2.22 8.65
N VAL A 187 -10.62 1.62 7.59
CA VAL A 187 -11.14 0.38 6.99
C VAL A 187 -11.08 -0.78 7.98
N ILE A 188 -9.97 -0.94 8.69
CA ILE A 188 -9.85 -1.96 9.74
C ILE A 188 -10.90 -1.72 10.84
N GLY A 189 -11.10 -0.47 11.25
CA GLY A 189 -12.13 -0.10 12.23
C GLY A 189 -13.55 -0.47 11.79
N ILE A 190 -13.89 -0.25 10.53
CA ILE A 190 -15.18 -0.67 9.95
C ILE A 190 -15.34 -2.20 10.01
N ILE A 191 -14.32 -2.96 9.58
CA ILE A 191 -14.37 -4.42 9.57
C ILE A 191 -14.59 -4.97 10.99
N ILE A 192 -13.85 -4.45 11.97
CA ILE A 192 -13.99 -4.85 13.37
C ILE A 192 -15.38 -4.51 13.90
N ALA A 193 -15.88 -3.29 13.64
CA ALA A 193 -17.19 -2.86 14.09
C ALA A 193 -18.32 -3.73 13.49
N VAL A 194 -18.26 -4.02 12.20
CA VAL A 194 -19.23 -4.91 11.54
C VAL A 194 -19.18 -6.31 12.14
N ALA A 195 -17.99 -6.87 12.35
CA ALA A 195 -17.83 -8.18 12.98
C ALA A 195 -18.44 -8.22 14.40
N VAL A 196 -18.18 -7.20 15.22
CA VAL A 196 -18.73 -7.08 16.56
C VAL A 196 -20.26 -6.98 16.53
N VAL A 197 -20.81 -6.16 15.63
CA VAL A 197 -22.27 -5.98 15.49
C VAL A 197 -22.94 -7.30 15.08
N VAL A 198 -22.35 -8.02 14.11
CA VAL A 198 -22.87 -9.32 13.65
C VAL A 198 -22.79 -10.37 14.76
N ILE A 199 -21.65 -10.47 15.46
CA ILE A 199 -21.48 -11.41 16.56
C ILE A 199 -22.48 -11.11 17.68
N GLN A 200 -22.68 -9.84 18.05
CA GLN A 200 -23.69 -9.45 19.04
C GLN A 200 -25.10 -9.85 18.60
N HIS A 201 -25.40 -9.73 17.31
CA HIS A 201 -26.72 -10.13 16.79
C HIS A 201 -26.91 -11.66 16.83
N LEU A 202 -25.87 -12.42 16.48
CA LEU A 202 -25.92 -13.90 16.52
C LEU A 202 -25.99 -14.46 17.96
N LEU A 203 -25.48 -13.71 18.94
CA LEU A 203 -25.53 -14.08 20.37
C LEU A 203 -26.77 -13.51 21.08
N ASP A 204 -27.59 -12.70 20.39
CA ASP A 204 -28.78 -12.09 20.95
C ASP A 204 -30.00 -13.02 20.70
N ASP A 205 -30.18 -14.01 21.56
CA ASP A 205 -31.31 -14.96 21.54
C ASP A 205 -32.65 -14.32 21.97
N SER A 206 -32.74 -13.01 21.95
CA SER A 206 -33.93 -12.28 22.37
C SER A 206 -35.04 -12.35 21.29
N ILE A 207 -36.17 -12.91 21.65
CA ILE A 207 -37.38 -12.95 20.80
C ILE A 207 -37.89 -11.53 20.60
N LYS A 208 -37.74 -10.98 19.38
CA LYS A 208 -38.10 -9.59 19.06
C LYS A 208 -39.28 -9.48 18.10
N SER A 209 -39.64 -10.54 17.42
CA SER A 209 -40.75 -10.56 16.48
C SER A 209 -41.81 -11.65 16.77
N SER A 210 -43.01 -11.45 16.28
CA SER A 210 -44.07 -12.47 16.34
C SER A 210 -43.73 -13.72 15.52
N GLU A 211 -42.89 -13.55 14.48
CA GLU A 211 -42.39 -14.64 13.63
C GLU A 211 -41.39 -15.52 14.38
N ASP A 212 -40.61 -14.96 15.30
CA ASP A 212 -39.68 -15.73 16.16
C ASP A 212 -40.46 -16.65 17.12
N ILE A 213 -41.61 -16.15 17.64
CA ILE A 213 -42.46 -16.94 18.52
C ILE A 213 -43.07 -18.12 17.75
N GLU A 214 -43.49 -17.92 16.52
CA GLU A 214 -44.05 -18.99 15.70
C GLU A 214 -42.98 -20.01 15.30
N LYS A 215 -41.77 -19.58 15.01
CA LYS A 215 -40.63 -20.42 14.62
C LYS A 215 -40.10 -21.27 15.80
N TYR A 216 -39.98 -20.70 17.01
CA TYR A 216 -39.41 -21.37 18.18
C TYR A 216 -40.43 -22.15 19.02
N LEU A 217 -41.69 -21.69 19.09
CA LEU A 217 -42.71 -22.28 19.92
C LEU A 217 -43.76 -23.08 19.12
N GLY A 218 -43.77 -22.95 17.78
CA GLY A 218 -44.75 -23.64 16.90
C GLY A 218 -46.19 -23.21 17.12
N ILE A 219 -46.41 -22.04 17.72
CA ILE A 219 -47.76 -21.52 18.07
C ILE A 219 -48.01 -20.26 17.26
N SER A 220 -49.07 -20.28 16.47
CA SER A 220 -49.49 -19.08 15.72
C SER A 220 -49.93 -17.96 16.67
N THR A 221 -49.35 -16.77 16.50
CA THR A 221 -49.67 -15.57 17.27
C THR A 221 -51.06 -15.07 16.93
N LEU A 222 -52.00 -15.17 17.90
CA LEU A 222 -53.42 -14.78 17.72
C LEU A 222 -53.63 -13.25 17.89
N ALA A 223 -52.81 -12.56 18.64
CA ALA A 223 -52.86 -11.10 18.84
C ALA A 223 -51.59 -10.49 19.36
N LEU A 224 -51.22 -9.29 18.86
CA LEU A 224 -50.17 -8.43 19.42
C LEU A 224 -50.80 -7.35 20.27
N CYS A 225 -50.58 -7.40 21.60
CA CYS A 225 -51.07 -6.36 22.51
C CYS A 225 -50.01 -5.25 22.64
N LEU A 226 -50.26 -4.09 22.07
CA LEU A 226 -49.46 -2.88 22.27
C LEU A 226 -49.82 -2.28 23.63
N LEU A 227 -48.94 -2.46 24.64
CA LEU A 227 -49.04 -1.72 25.90
C LEU A 227 -48.69 -0.26 25.66
N TYR A 228 -49.74 0.55 25.47
CA TYR A 228 -49.62 2.00 25.47
C TYR A 228 -49.42 2.45 26.91
N THR A 229 -48.20 2.79 27.29
CA THR A 229 -47.95 3.58 28.52
C THR A 229 -48.35 5.04 28.21
N SER A 230 -49.56 5.38 28.56
CA SER A 230 -50.00 6.79 28.60
C SER A 230 -49.16 7.52 29.66
N PRO A 231 -48.49 8.64 29.31
CA PRO A 231 -47.94 9.50 30.35
C PRO A 231 -49.09 10.05 31.18
N SER A 232 -49.07 9.73 32.48
CA SER A 232 -49.98 10.31 33.45
C SER A 232 -49.66 11.81 33.63
N PRO A 233 -50.68 12.71 33.73
CA PRO A 233 -50.51 14.14 33.86
C PRO A 233 -49.78 14.56 35.16
#